data_2a15149b4e69a6623056cf9177ef79f4
#
_entry.id   2a15149b4e69a6623056cf9177ef79f4
#
_cell.length_a   1.000
_cell.length_b   1.000
_cell.length_c   1.000
_cell.angle_alpha   90.00
_cell.angle_beta   90.00
_cell.angle_gamma   90.00
#
_symmetry.space_group_name_H-M   'P 1'
#
loop_
_entity.id
_entity.type
_entity.pdbx_description
1 polymer ?
#
loop_
_entity_poly.entity_id
_entity_poly.type
_entity_poly.pdbx_seq_one_letter_code
_entity_poly.pdbx_strand_id
1 'polypeptide(L)'
;MTAYVIQSLQNTNLCIGVTSTAAGSLVTLQVLSGVGGTTSQWNMDPNTGYITLAANPSLCLDVQGYDGQQGQVIVASMTLGRTSQLWNWVGRAPNISNVQYPQMVLDNANNNASPGNPILVWPYNGGQNQKWSCLAVPALKAMLEAA
;
A
#
# COMPACT_ATOMS: atom_id res chain seq x y z
N MET A 1 -1.00 2.01 -17.94
CA MET A 1 -0.66 2.56 -16.61
C MET A 1 0.46 1.74 -15.99
N THR A 2 1.43 2.39 -15.38
CA THR A 2 2.54 1.70 -14.75
C THR A 2 2.11 1.07 -13.43
N ALA A 3 2.42 -0.21 -13.25
CA ALA A 3 2.24 -0.89 -11.97
C ALA A 3 3.46 -0.67 -11.07
N TYR A 4 3.21 -0.69 -9.78
CA TYR A 4 4.22 -0.50 -8.74
C TYR A 4 4.17 -1.62 -7.72
N VAL A 5 5.30 -1.87 -7.09
CA VAL A 5 5.41 -2.63 -5.84
C VAL A 5 5.62 -1.65 -4.71
N ILE A 6 4.88 -1.79 -3.62
CA ILE A 6 5.06 -0.98 -2.41
C ILE A 6 5.90 -1.80 -1.43
N GLN A 7 7.21 -1.57 -1.46
CA GLN A 7 8.19 -2.32 -0.67
C GLN A 7 8.32 -1.74 0.72
N SER A 8 8.39 -2.61 1.73
CA SER A 8 8.70 -2.18 3.10
C SER A 8 10.18 -1.76 3.20
N LEU A 9 10.44 -0.59 3.79
CA LEU A 9 11.82 -0.20 4.10
C LEU A 9 12.29 -0.77 5.44
N GLN A 10 11.37 -1.26 6.27
CA GLN A 10 11.75 -1.99 7.49
C GLN A 10 12.31 -3.38 7.16
N ASN A 11 11.74 -4.05 6.17
CA ASN A 11 12.22 -5.33 5.66
C ASN A 11 11.99 -5.37 4.14
N THR A 12 13.06 -5.18 3.39
CA THR A 12 12.99 -5.05 1.92
C THR A 12 12.62 -6.34 1.20
N ASN A 13 12.53 -7.47 1.90
CA ASN A 13 12.01 -8.72 1.36
C ASN A 13 10.48 -8.78 1.37
N LEU A 14 9.81 -7.76 1.91
CA LEU A 14 8.37 -7.70 2.06
C LEU A 14 7.78 -6.54 1.30
N CYS A 15 6.53 -6.71 0.88
CA CYS A 15 5.76 -5.67 0.19
C CYS A 15 4.30 -5.71 0.61
N ILE A 16 3.55 -4.68 0.26
CA ILE A 16 2.11 -4.61 0.52
C ILE A 16 1.36 -5.44 -0.53
N GLY A 17 0.49 -6.31 -0.07
CA GLY A 17 -0.38 -7.09 -0.92
C GLY A 17 -1.75 -7.33 -0.31
N VAL A 18 -2.59 -8.04 -1.04
CA VAL A 18 -3.94 -8.41 -0.61
C VAL A 18 -4.06 -9.91 -0.40
N THR A 19 -4.99 -10.31 0.46
CA THR A 19 -5.26 -11.73 0.71
C THR A 19 -6.03 -12.39 -0.44
N SER A 20 -6.78 -11.59 -1.20
CA SER A 20 -7.43 -12.02 -2.44
C SER A 20 -7.74 -10.81 -3.31
N THR A 21 -8.22 -11.04 -4.55
CA THR A 21 -8.57 -9.98 -5.48
C THR A 21 -10.06 -9.60 -5.43
N ALA A 22 -10.72 -9.90 -4.31
CA ALA A 22 -12.13 -9.57 -4.08
C ALA A 22 -12.28 -8.36 -3.15
N ALA A 23 -13.37 -7.62 -3.31
CA ALA A 23 -13.69 -6.48 -2.44
C ALA A 23 -13.77 -6.93 -0.98
N GLY A 24 -13.24 -6.09 -0.07
CA GLY A 24 -13.19 -6.38 1.35
C GLY A 24 -11.96 -7.16 1.81
N SER A 25 -11.11 -7.57 0.88
CA SER A 25 -9.89 -8.33 1.23
C SER A 25 -8.92 -7.48 2.05
N LEU A 26 -8.33 -8.10 3.06
CA LEU A 26 -7.34 -7.44 3.91
C LEU A 26 -6.06 -7.17 3.13
N VAL A 27 -5.45 -6.04 3.45
CA VAL A 27 -4.11 -5.67 2.96
C VAL A 27 -3.09 -6.08 4.02
N THR A 28 -2.09 -6.83 3.60
CA THR A 28 -1.08 -7.42 4.50
C THR A 28 0.31 -7.29 3.91
N LEU A 29 1.32 -7.54 4.73
CA LEU A 29 2.66 -7.77 4.23
C LEU A 29 2.74 -9.12 3.54
N GLN A 30 3.44 -9.17 2.41
CA GLN A 30 3.70 -10.39 1.65
C GLN A 30 5.16 -10.46 1.27
N VAL A 31 5.67 -11.68 1.05
CA VAL A 31 7.02 -11.84 0.54
C VAL A 31 7.09 -11.25 -0.87
N LEU A 32 8.04 -10.36 -1.10
CA LEU A 32 8.32 -9.82 -2.43
C LEU A 32 9.17 -10.82 -3.20
N SER A 33 8.58 -11.44 -4.21
CA SER A 33 9.26 -12.37 -5.11
C SER A 33 9.31 -11.74 -6.51
N GLY A 34 10.50 -11.51 -7.01
CA GLY A 34 10.68 -10.86 -8.31
C GLY A 34 10.05 -9.47 -8.34
N VAL A 35 9.13 -9.27 -9.26
CA VAL A 35 8.40 -8.00 -9.44
C VAL A 35 7.01 -8.02 -8.79
N GLY A 36 6.75 -9.00 -7.92
CA GLY A 36 5.43 -9.21 -7.36
C GLY A 36 4.48 -9.86 -8.36
N GLY A 37 3.21 -9.90 -8.03
CA GLY A 37 2.18 -10.57 -8.83
C GLY A 37 0.80 -9.98 -8.64
N THR A 38 -0.23 -10.79 -8.93
CA THR A 38 -1.62 -10.34 -8.94
C THR A 38 -2.11 -9.76 -7.62
N THR A 39 -1.50 -10.16 -6.49
CA THR A 39 -1.90 -9.69 -5.17
C THR A 39 -1.01 -8.58 -4.63
N SER A 40 0.05 -8.17 -5.34
CA SER A 40 1.04 -7.24 -4.80
C SER A 40 1.52 -6.18 -5.79
N GLN A 41 0.84 -6.02 -6.91
CA GLN A 41 1.10 -4.93 -7.85
C GLN A 41 -0.04 -3.93 -7.84
N TRP A 42 0.29 -2.64 -7.85
CA TRP A 42 -0.65 -1.54 -7.68
C TRP A 42 -0.47 -0.49 -8.77
N ASN A 43 -1.59 0.04 -9.25
CA ASN A 43 -1.58 1.24 -10.09
C ASN A 43 -1.62 2.45 -9.15
N MET A 44 -0.62 3.32 -9.24
CA MET A 44 -0.50 4.49 -8.36
C MET A 44 -0.53 5.75 -9.21
N ASP A 45 -1.63 6.48 -9.15
CA ASP A 45 -1.83 7.71 -9.93
C ASP A 45 -1.74 8.93 -9.02
N PRO A 46 -0.63 9.69 -9.05
CA PRO A 46 -0.46 10.85 -8.17
C PRO A 46 -1.42 12.00 -8.51
N ASN A 47 -1.99 12.03 -9.71
CA ASN A 47 -2.93 13.07 -10.10
C ASN A 47 -4.30 12.88 -9.47
N THR A 48 -4.71 11.62 -9.22
CA THR A 48 -6.00 11.31 -8.60
C THR A 48 -5.87 10.93 -7.14
N GLY A 49 -4.76 10.33 -6.74
CA GLY A 49 -4.54 9.83 -5.38
C GLY A 49 -5.03 8.40 -5.15
N TYR A 50 -5.64 7.76 -6.13
CA TYR A 50 -6.06 6.37 -5.99
C TYR A 50 -4.87 5.42 -6.10
N ILE A 51 -4.90 4.38 -5.25
CA ILE A 51 -3.98 3.24 -5.35
C ILE A 51 -4.86 2.03 -5.63
N THR A 52 -4.92 1.60 -6.88
CA THR A 52 -5.79 0.51 -7.31
C THR A 52 -5.00 -0.79 -7.47
N LEU A 53 -5.67 -1.92 -7.25
CA LEU A 53 -5.05 -3.23 -7.46
C LEU A 53 -4.87 -3.45 -8.97
N ALA A 54 -3.64 -3.71 -9.40
CA ALA A 54 -3.38 -3.84 -10.84
C ALA A 54 -4.16 -4.99 -11.47
N ALA A 55 -4.32 -6.11 -10.75
CA ALA A 55 -5.08 -7.26 -11.23
C ALA A 55 -6.59 -7.04 -11.27
N ASN A 56 -7.10 -6.06 -10.51
CA ASN A 56 -8.52 -5.70 -10.49
C ASN A 56 -8.65 -4.20 -10.20
N PRO A 57 -8.53 -3.34 -11.23
CA PRO A 57 -8.46 -1.89 -11.03
C PRO A 57 -9.74 -1.23 -10.52
N SER A 58 -10.84 -1.98 -10.42
CA SER A 58 -12.06 -1.49 -9.77
C SER A 58 -11.95 -1.50 -8.24
N LEU A 59 -10.89 -2.10 -7.68
CA LEU A 59 -10.60 -2.12 -6.25
C LEU A 59 -9.44 -1.20 -5.92
N CYS A 60 -9.55 -0.48 -4.79
CA CYS A 60 -8.49 0.41 -4.33
C CYS A 60 -8.28 0.28 -2.83
N LEU A 61 -7.14 0.78 -2.34
CA LEU A 61 -6.90 0.86 -0.91
C LEU A 61 -7.91 1.79 -0.25
N ASP A 62 -8.49 1.33 0.86
CA ASP A 62 -9.44 2.08 1.67
C ASP A 62 -9.19 1.80 3.15
N VAL A 63 -9.81 2.60 4.01
CA VAL A 63 -9.74 2.46 5.46
C VAL A 63 -11.07 1.96 5.97
N GLN A 64 -11.05 0.87 6.74
CA GLN A 64 -12.25 0.30 7.36
C GLN A 64 -12.12 0.36 8.88
N GLY A 65 -13.23 0.69 9.55
CA GLY A 65 -13.28 0.64 11.00
C GLY A 65 -12.41 1.69 11.69
N TYR A 66 -12.28 2.87 11.08
CA TYR A 66 -11.50 3.95 11.68
C TYR A 66 -12.18 4.43 12.96
N ASP A 67 -11.44 4.40 14.07
CA ASP A 67 -11.95 4.70 15.41
C ASP A 67 -11.41 6.00 15.99
N GLY A 68 -10.78 6.84 15.18
CA GLY A 68 -10.14 8.10 15.61
C GLY A 68 -8.65 7.93 15.92
N GLN A 69 -8.14 6.71 15.98
CA GLN A 69 -6.74 6.42 16.26
C GLN A 69 -6.11 5.47 15.24
N GLN A 70 -6.88 4.51 14.74
CA GLN A 70 -6.39 3.55 13.75
C GLN A 70 -7.54 3.07 12.88
N GLY A 71 -7.20 2.45 11.76
CA GLY A 71 -8.14 1.77 10.88
C GLY A 71 -7.44 0.65 10.12
N GLN A 72 -8.19 -0.37 9.77
CA GLN A 72 -7.72 -1.50 8.96
C GLN A 72 -7.65 -1.07 7.50
N VAL A 73 -6.57 -1.41 6.80
CA VAL A 73 -6.49 -1.18 5.36
C VAL A 73 -7.01 -2.41 4.62
N ILE A 74 -7.94 -2.17 3.73
CA ILE A 74 -8.57 -3.17 2.87
C ILE A 74 -8.55 -2.69 1.44
N VAL A 75 -8.90 -3.57 0.49
CA VAL A 75 -9.32 -3.13 -0.85
C VAL A 75 -10.83 -3.09 -0.91
N ALA A 76 -11.36 -2.02 -1.46
CA ALA A 76 -12.80 -1.79 -1.60
C ALA A 76 -13.10 -1.28 -3.00
N SER A 77 -14.37 -1.39 -3.41
CA SER A 77 -14.81 -0.85 -4.69
C SER A 77 -14.50 0.64 -4.77
N MET A 78 -13.82 1.04 -5.83
CA MET A 78 -13.45 2.45 -6.04
C MET A 78 -14.71 3.29 -6.18
N THR A 79 -14.81 4.33 -5.35
CA THR A 79 -15.93 5.28 -5.35
C THR A 79 -15.39 6.68 -5.61
N LEU A 80 -15.85 7.30 -6.69
CA LEU A 80 -15.40 8.64 -7.05
C LEU A 80 -15.72 9.64 -5.91
N GLY A 81 -14.70 10.38 -5.50
CA GLY A 81 -14.82 11.40 -4.45
C GLY A 81 -14.75 10.89 -3.02
N ARG A 82 -14.56 9.60 -2.80
CA ARG A 82 -14.39 9.06 -1.43
C ARG A 82 -12.97 9.34 -0.96
N THR A 83 -12.82 10.29 -0.05
CA THR A 83 -11.49 10.75 0.40
C THR A 83 -10.72 9.74 1.23
N SER A 84 -11.40 8.75 1.84
CA SER A 84 -10.72 7.65 2.52
C SER A 84 -9.99 6.72 1.55
N GLN A 85 -10.27 6.82 0.25
CA GLN A 85 -9.62 6.05 -0.81
C GLN A 85 -8.52 6.84 -1.52
N LEU A 86 -8.22 8.04 -1.06
CA LEU A 86 -7.20 8.89 -1.66
C LEU A 86 -5.97 8.94 -0.76
N TRP A 87 -4.80 8.88 -1.40
CA TRP A 87 -3.53 8.76 -0.71
C TRP A 87 -2.50 9.73 -1.27
N ASN A 88 -1.58 10.15 -0.41
CA ASN A 88 -0.46 11.00 -0.77
C ASN A 88 0.85 10.26 -0.47
N TRP A 89 1.59 9.92 -1.52
CA TRP A 89 2.89 9.24 -1.39
C TRP A 89 4.04 10.04 -2.00
N VAL A 90 3.74 10.98 -2.89
CA VAL A 90 4.78 11.78 -3.53
C VAL A 90 5.28 12.85 -2.57
N GLY A 91 4.36 13.66 -2.03
CA GLY A 91 4.70 14.75 -1.13
C GLY A 91 5.02 14.30 0.30
N ARG A 92 4.77 13.06 0.64
CA ARG A 92 4.95 12.54 2.01
C ARG A 92 5.99 11.41 2.06
N ALA A 93 6.65 11.09 0.94
CA ALA A 93 7.64 10.02 0.90
C ALA A 93 8.69 10.18 2.02
N PRO A 94 9.12 9.09 2.67
CA PRO A 94 8.82 7.67 2.43
C PRO A 94 7.50 7.18 3.06
N ASN A 95 6.66 8.07 3.55
CA ASN A 95 5.37 7.73 4.12
C ASN A 95 4.27 7.77 3.05
N ILE A 96 3.18 7.05 3.29
CA ILE A 96 1.98 7.10 2.47
C ILE A 96 0.84 7.50 3.39
N SER A 97 0.36 8.74 3.26
CA SER A 97 -0.68 9.28 4.12
C SER A 97 -2.05 9.21 3.46
N ASN A 98 -3.10 9.11 4.30
CA ASN A 98 -4.48 9.13 3.83
C ASN A 98 -4.97 10.57 3.69
N VAL A 99 -5.73 10.87 2.63
CA VAL A 99 -6.21 12.24 2.40
C VAL A 99 -7.31 12.62 3.39
N GLN A 100 -8.21 11.69 3.73
CA GLN A 100 -9.28 11.96 4.70
C GLN A 100 -8.72 12.11 6.12
N TYR A 101 -7.69 11.34 6.45
CA TYR A 101 -7.05 11.34 7.77
C TYR A 101 -5.56 11.68 7.58
N PRO A 102 -5.22 12.97 7.34
CA PRO A 102 -3.89 13.33 6.83
C PRO A 102 -2.73 13.09 7.80
N GLN A 103 -3.02 12.89 9.08
CA GLN A 103 -1.99 12.52 10.07
C GLN A 103 -1.78 11.02 10.15
N MET A 104 -2.62 10.23 9.46
CA MET A 104 -2.54 8.79 9.42
C MET A 104 -1.73 8.34 8.22
N VAL A 105 -0.86 7.36 8.43
CA VAL A 105 -0.01 6.79 7.38
C VAL A 105 -0.16 5.27 7.36
N LEU A 106 0.19 4.65 6.25
CA LEU A 106 0.27 3.20 6.18
C LEU A 106 1.31 2.70 7.18
N ASP A 107 0.91 1.71 7.96
CA ASP A 107 1.64 1.22 9.12
C ASP A 107 1.61 -0.30 9.14
N ASN A 108 2.78 -0.91 9.28
CA ASN A 108 2.88 -2.33 9.52
C ASN A 108 2.56 -2.59 11.00
N ALA A 109 1.42 -3.22 11.27
CA ALA A 109 0.86 -3.35 12.60
C ALA A 109 1.85 -3.91 13.62
N ASN A 110 1.90 -3.28 14.79
CA ASN A 110 2.73 -3.70 15.93
C ASN A 110 4.22 -3.82 15.61
N ASN A 111 4.69 -3.10 14.58
CA ASN A 111 6.10 -3.13 14.18
C ASN A 111 6.59 -4.53 13.79
N ASN A 112 5.67 -5.40 13.36
CA ASN A 112 5.96 -6.81 13.07
C ASN A 112 6.19 -7.02 11.57
N ALA A 113 7.44 -6.99 11.14
CA ALA A 113 7.83 -7.16 9.74
C ALA A 113 7.86 -8.64 9.34
N SER A 114 6.68 -9.27 9.34
CA SER A 114 6.51 -10.68 8.99
C SER A 114 5.44 -10.84 7.92
N PRO A 115 5.55 -11.84 7.03
CA PRO A 115 4.49 -12.13 6.05
C PRO A 115 3.16 -12.39 6.75
N GLY A 116 2.08 -11.83 6.17
CA GLY A 116 0.73 -11.96 6.70
C GLY A 116 0.35 -10.89 7.72
N ASN A 117 1.29 -10.07 8.16
CA ASN A 117 0.97 -9.01 9.12
C ASN A 117 0.06 -7.96 8.48
N PRO A 118 -1.05 -7.55 9.14
CA PRO A 118 -1.97 -6.58 8.57
C PRO A 118 -1.35 -5.19 8.47
N ILE A 119 -1.81 -4.44 7.46
CA ILE A 119 -1.48 -3.03 7.29
C ILE A 119 -2.61 -2.20 7.86
N LEU A 120 -2.25 -1.22 8.67
CA LEU A 120 -3.18 -0.28 9.29
C LEU A 120 -2.90 1.13 8.79
N VAL A 121 -3.82 2.06 9.05
CA VAL A 121 -3.48 3.47 9.19
C VAL A 121 -3.27 3.76 10.67
N TRP A 122 -2.19 4.45 10.99
CA TRP A 122 -1.77 4.78 12.34
C TRP A 122 -1.18 6.19 12.36
N PRO A 123 -1.26 6.92 13.47
CA PRO A 123 -0.64 8.24 13.54
C PRO A 123 0.83 8.20 13.16
N TYR A 124 1.27 9.15 12.36
CA TYR A 124 2.67 9.28 11.98
C TYR A 124 3.55 9.38 13.23
N ASN A 125 4.57 8.55 13.32
CA ASN A 125 5.50 8.54 14.45
C ASN A 125 6.96 8.43 14.05
N GLY A 126 7.26 8.43 12.75
CA GLY A 126 8.63 8.32 12.25
C GLY A 126 9.25 6.93 12.32
N GLY A 127 8.48 5.91 12.70
CA GLY A 127 8.98 4.53 12.80
C GLY A 127 9.28 3.91 11.45
N GLN A 128 10.19 2.93 11.43
CA GLN A 128 10.56 2.22 10.20
C GLN A 128 9.40 1.42 9.62
N ASN A 129 8.45 0.99 10.47
CA ASN A 129 7.26 0.25 10.05
C ASN A 129 6.24 1.14 9.31
N GLN A 130 6.54 2.43 9.16
CA GLN A 130 5.72 3.38 8.40
C GLN A 130 6.44 3.88 7.14
N LYS A 131 7.57 3.27 6.77
CA LYS A 131 8.37 3.73 5.63
C LYS A 131 8.29 2.73 4.48
N TRP A 132 8.02 3.26 3.30
CA TRP A 132 7.75 2.48 2.10
C TRP A 132 8.50 3.03 0.90
N SER A 133 8.84 2.14 -0.03
CA SER A 133 9.42 2.50 -1.32
C SER A 133 8.47 2.05 -2.43
N CYS A 134 8.03 3.00 -3.26
CA CYS A 134 7.16 2.71 -4.39
C CYS A 134 8.02 2.44 -5.62
N LEU A 135 8.16 1.18 -5.99
CA LEU A 135 9.05 0.72 -7.06
C LEU A 135 8.23 0.44 -8.32
N ALA A 136 8.51 1.19 -9.39
CA ALA A 136 7.88 0.91 -10.68
C ALA A 136 8.30 -0.47 -11.18
N VAL A 137 7.34 -1.30 -11.59
CA VAL A 137 7.61 -2.68 -12.02
C VAL A 137 8.60 -2.73 -13.17
N PRO A 138 8.52 -1.89 -14.24
CA PRO A 138 9.53 -1.92 -15.31
C PRO A 138 10.95 -1.64 -14.81
N ALA A 139 11.11 -0.68 -13.91
CA ALA A 139 12.42 -0.35 -13.33
C ALA A 139 12.95 -1.48 -12.44
N LEU A 140 12.09 -2.06 -11.62
CA LEU A 140 12.45 -3.19 -10.76
C LEU A 140 12.85 -4.40 -11.60
N LYS A 141 12.13 -4.69 -12.67
CA LYS A 141 12.45 -5.77 -13.61
C LYS A 141 13.82 -5.57 -14.24
N ALA A 142 14.13 -4.34 -14.67
CA ALA A 142 15.43 -4.02 -15.26
C ALA A 142 16.56 -4.23 -14.25
N MET A 143 16.37 -3.86 -12.99
CA MET A 143 17.36 -4.09 -11.92
C MET A 143 17.60 -5.58 -11.69
N LEU A 144 16.55 -6.41 -11.69
CA LEU A 144 16.67 -7.85 -11.50
C LEU A 144 17.38 -8.53 -12.68
N GLU A 145 17.13 -8.05 -13.90
CA GLU A 145 17.76 -8.58 -15.12
C GLU A 145 19.22 -8.18 -15.24
N ALA A 146 19.62 -7.06 -14.62
CA ALA A 146 21.00 -6.56 -14.64
C ALA A 146 21.90 -7.25 -13.60
N ALA A 147 21.33 -7.93 -12.65
CA ALA A 147 22.06 -8.55 -11.55
C ALA A 147 22.81 -9.83 -11.95
#